data_468149bac8c6dd19aff7240e18acb422
#
_entry.id   468149bac8c6dd19aff7240e18acb422
#
_cell.length_a   1.000
_cell.length_b   1.000
_cell.length_c   1.000
_cell.angle_alpha   90.00
_cell.angle_beta   90.00
_cell.angle_gamma   90.00
#
_symmetry.space_group_name_H-M   'P 1'
#
loop_
_entity.id
_entity.type
_entity.pdbx_description
1 polymer ?
#
loop_
_entity_poly.entity_id
_entity_poly.type
_entity_poly.pdbx_seq_one_letter_code
_entity_poly.pdbx_strand_id
1 'polypeptide(L)'
;MGERLITSRSEPVFGGVYKLVAIEDDEGNIIPKIKISENAAKITTPHFKKVYRIFSRDTGKAEADLICLRDEEIDFTQPLELFDPSATWKRKVYTNIEAKELLVPIFLNGKRVYEVPELQVSRAYCQR
;
A
#
# COMPACT_ATOMS: atom_id res chain seq x y z
N MET A 1 -6.89 27.42 3.98
CA MET A 1 -7.82 28.18 4.87
C MET A 1 -9.06 27.36 5.26
N GLY A 2 -9.65 26.55 4.39
CA GLY A 2 -10.87 25.77 4.64
C GLY A 2 -10.76 24.76 5.79
N GLU A 3 -9.66 24.01 5.87
CA GLU A 3 -9.46 23.00 6.92
C GLU A 3 -9.54 23.59 8.35
N ARG A 4 -9.01 24.79 8.55
CA ARG A 4 -9.04 25.44 9.86
C ARG A 4 -10.41 26.02 10.26
N LEU A 5 -11.31 26.16 9.26
CA LEU A 5 -12.67 26.67 9.49
C LEU A 5 -13.68 25.55 9.75
N ILE A 6 -13.39 24.35 9.24
CA ILE A 6 -14.35 23.23 9.23
C ILE A 6 -13.95 22.15 10.23
N THR A 7 -12.67 22.04 10.56
CA THR A 7 -12.15 21.00 11.45
C THR A 7 -11.48 21.58 12.68
N SER A 8 -11.47 20.81 13.76
CA SER A 8 -10.73 21.16 14.97
C SER A 8 -9.25 21.38 14.66
N ARG A 9 -8.64 22.42 15.23
CA ARG A 9 -7.21 22.70 15.08
C ARG A 9 -6.35 21.57 15.66
N SER A 10 -6.82 20.91 16.70
CA SER A 10 -6.13 19.81 17.40
C SER A 10 -6.34 18.45 16.74
N GLU A 11 -7.42 18.29 15.98
CA GLU A 11 -7.79 17.02 15.33
C GLU A 11 -8.20 17.28 13.86
N PRO A 12 -7.23 17.57 12.99
CA PRO A 12 -7.53 17.79 11.57
C PRO A 12 -8.03 16.50 10.92
N VAL A 13 -8.90 16.64 9.93
CA VAL A 13 -9.32 15.51 9.10
C VAL A 13 -8.15 14.98 8.27
N PHE A 14 -8.14 13.68 8.01
CA PHE A 14 -7.21 13.07 7.08
C PHE A 14 -7.60 13.45 5.64
N GLY A 15 -6.76 14.23 4.99
CA GLY A 15 -6.94 14.57 3.57
C GLY A 15 -6.54 13.41 2.65
N GLY A 16 -7.27 13.26 1.53
CA GLY A 16 -6.87 12.35 0.46
C GLY A 16 -5.73 12.94 -0.36
N VAL A 17 -4.77 12.09 -0.77
CA VAL A 17 -3.66 12.45 -1.65
C VAL A 17 -3.63 11.50 -2.84
N TYR A 18 -3.50 12.06 -4.05
CA TYR A 18 -3.35 11.31 -5.29
C TYR A 18 -2.01 11.62 -5.95
N LYS A 19 -1.39 10.58 -6.47
CA LYS A 19 -0.21 10.73 -7.34
C LYS A 19 -0.28 9.71 -8.45
N LEU A 20 -0.16 10.19 -9.70
CA LEU A 20 -0.07 9.33 -10.86
C LEU A 20 1.25 8.55 -10.80
N VAL A 21 1.16 7.22 -10.88
CA VAL A 21 2.32 6.31 -10.83
C VAL A 21 2.48 5.45 -12.07
N ALA A 22 1.42 5.31 -12.87
CA ALA A 22 1.44 4.60 -14.14
C ALA A 22 0.28 5.05 -15.03
N ILE A 23 0.42 4.84 -16.33
CA ILE A 23 -0.64 4.88 -17.32
C ILE A 23 -0.59 3.60 -18.14
N GLU A 24 -1.70 3.20 -18.72
CA GLU A 24 -1.79 2.12 -19.69
C GLU A 24 -1.91 2.75 -21.08
N ASP A 25 -1.16 2.24 -22.04
CA ASP A 25 -1.26 2.67 -23.44
C ASP A 25 -2.35 1.89 -24.20
N ASP A 26 -2.57 2.23 -25.47
CA ASP A 26 -3.58 1.58 -26.31
C ASP A 26 -3.28 0.11 -26.61
N GLU A 27 -2.04 -0.34 -26.38
CA GLU A 27 -1.59 -1.72 -26.54
C GLU A 27 -1.67 -2.53 -25.24
N GLY A 28 -2.06 -1.87 -24.11
CA GLY A 28 -2.16 -2.50 -22.79
C GLY A 28 -0.85 -2.53 -22.00
N ASN A 29 0.20 -1.82 -22.47
CA ASN A 29 1.46 -1.75 -21.74
C ASN A 29 1.37 -0.76 -20.60
N ILE A 30 1.92 -1.11 -19.45
CA ILE A 30 2.00 -0.22 -18.29
C ILE A 30 3.24 0.65 -18.39
N ILE A 31 3.03 1.95 -18.56
CA ILE A 31 4.08 2.97 -18.62
C ILE A 31 4.21 3.62 -17.24
N PRO A 32 5.33 3.43 -16.55
CA PRO A 32 5.53 4.04 -15.23
C PRO A 32 5.61 5.56 -15.34
N LYS A 33 5.04 6.24 -14.34
CA LYS A 33 5.06 7.68 -14.19
C LYS A 33 5.54 8.05 -12.79
N ILE A 34 6.26 9.16 -12.71
CA ILE A 34 6.77 9.69 -11.45
C ILE A 34 6.58 11.21 -11.42
N LYS A 35 6.15 11.72 -10.27
CA LYS A 35 6.20 13.15 -10.01
C LYS A 35 7.49 13.48 -9.27
N ILE A 36 8.38 14.21 -9.91
CA ILE A 36 9.60 14.71 -9.28
C ILE A 36 9.23 15.78 -8.24
N SER A 37 9.85 15.71 -7.08
CA SER A 37 9.68 16.66 -5.98
C SER A 37 11.04 17.02 -5.41
N GLU A 38 11.22 18.26 -5.00
CA GLU A 38 12.43 18.71 -4.29
C GLU A 38 12.63 17.96 -2.97
N ASN A 39 11.55 17.50 -2.35
CA ASN A 39 11.62 16.65 -1.17
C ASN A 39 11.56 15.17 -1.59
N ALA A 40 12.67 14.46 -1.44
CA ALA A 40 12.80 13.04 -1.78
C ALA A 40 11.74 12.16 -1.09
N ALA A 41 11.35 12.46 0.15
CA ALA A 41 10.30 11.74 0.88
C ALA A 41 8.90 11.86 0.25
N LYS A 42 8.70 12.81 -0.67
CA LYS A 42 7.46 13.00 -1.43
C LYS A 42 7.45 12.34 -2.80
N ILE A 43 8.59 11.77 -3.22
CA ILE A 43 8.70 11.04 -4.48
C ILE A 43 8.01 9.69 -4.29
N THR A 44 7.12 9.35 -5.21
CA THR A 44 6.40 8.07 -5.19
C THR A 44 7.16 7.00 -5.94
N THR A 45 7.03 5.76 -5.52
CA THR A 45 7.47 4.60 -6.30
C THR A 45 6.57 4.44 -7.53
N PRO A 46 7.10 4.51 -8.75
CA PRO A 46 6.30 4.39 -9.97
C PRO A 46 5.81 2.97 -10.21
N HIS A 47 5.04 2.79 -11.28
CA HIS A 47 4.49 1.54 -11.78
C HIS A 47 3.17 1.09 -11.14
N PHE A 48 2.52 0.12 -11.77
CA PHE A 48 1.29 -0.50 -11.26
C PHE A 48 1.65 -1.65 -10.33
N LYS A 49 1.32 -1.51 -9.03
CA LYS A 49 1.84 -2.33 -7.93
C LYS A 49 0.74 -2.97 -7.13
N LYS A 50 1.10 -4.02 -6.42
CA LYS A 50 0.33 -4.62 -5.33
C LYS A 50 1.17 -4.61 -4.05
N VAL A 51 0.52 -4.72 -2.91
CA VAL A 51 1.15 -4.67 -1.59
C VAL A 51 0.70 -5.87 -0.77
N TYR A 52 1.67 -6.59 -0.22
CA TYR A 52 1.42 -7.68 0.71
C TYR A 52 1.93 -7.31 2.09
N ARG A 53 1.14 -7.59 3.11
CA ARG A 53 1.61 -7.60 4.50
C ARG A 53 2.03 -9.00 4.89
N ILE A 54 3.25 -9.10 5.38
CA ILE A 54 3.88 -10.35 5.78
C ILE A 54 3.71 -10.51 7.28
N PHE A 55 3.10 -11.63 7.66
CA PHE A 55 2.91 -12.02 9.06
C PHE A 55 3.78 -13.24 9.39
N SER A 56 4.35 -13.26 10.59
CA SER A 56 4.94 -14.48 11.13
C SER A 56 3.85 -15.45 11.54
N ARG A 57 3.90 -16.70 11.07
CA ARG A 57 2.97 -17.75 11.51
C ARG A 57 3.18 -18.14 12.96
N ASP A 58 4.40 -17.97 13.48
CA ASP A 58 4.74 -18.32 14.86
C ASP A 58 4.15 -17.34 15.88
N THR A 59 4.07 -16.05 15.53
CA THR A 59 3.64 -14.99 16.45
C THR A 59 2.31 -14.34 16.06
N GLY A 60 1.85 -14.52 14.81
CA GLY A 60 0.70 -13.84 14.24
C GLY A 60 0.91 -12.32 14.05
N LYS A 61 2.12 -11.81 14.26
CA LYS A 61 2.43 -10.38 14.13
C LYS A 61 2.85 -10.02 12.72
N ALA A 62 2.47 -8.81 12.29
CA ALA A 62 2.99 -8.21 11.06
C ALA A 62 4.48 -7.87 11.24
N GLU A 63 5.31 -8.27 10.27
CA GLU A 63 6.76 -8.08 10.30
C GLU A 63 7.27 -7.16 9.20
N ALA A 64 6.61 -7.13 8.03
CA ALA A 64 7.03 -6.33 6.90
C ALA A 64 5.87 -6.10 5.93
N ASP A 65 6.01 -5.11 5.06
CA ASP A 65 5.19 -4.92 3.87
C ASP A 65 6.06 -5.08 2.62
N LEU A 66 5.62 -5.93 1.69
CA LEU A 66 6.25 -6.13 0.39
C LEU A 66 5.47 -5.36 -0.66
N ILE A 67 6.17 -4.52 -1.43
CA ILE A 67 5.65 -3.87 -2.63
C ILE A 67 6.26 -4.56 -3.83
N CYS A 68 5.42 -5.07 -4.74
CA CYS A 68 5.84 -5.72 -5.97
C CYS A 68 5.00 -5.24 -7.16
N LEU A 69 5.39 -5.56 -8.36
CA LEU A 69 4.60 -5.29 -9.56
C LEU A 69 3.30 -6.11 -9.53
N ARG A 70 2.26 -5.60 -10.17
CA ARG A 70 0.95 -6.26 -10.16
C ARG A 70 0.99 -7.68 -10.76
N ASP A 71 1.75 -7.86 -11.80
CA ASP A 71 1.91 -9.10 -12.56
C ASP A 71 3.04 -10.00 -12.04
N GLU A 72 3.81 -9.50 -11.05
CA GLU A 72 4.86 -10.29 -10.40
C GLU A 72 4.25 -11.36 -9.49
N GLU A 73 4.62 -12.61 -9.71
CA GLU A 73 4.20 -13.74 -8.88
C GLU A 73 5.25 -14.03 -7.82
N ILE A 74 4.83 -14.07 -6.57
CA ILE A 74 5.70 -14.31 -5.42
C ILE A 74 5.33 -15.65 -4.78
N ASP A 75 6.29 -16.56 -4.69
CA ASP A 75 6.13 -17.82 -3.96
C ASP A 75 6.42 -17.63 -2.46
N PHE A 76 5.37 -17.44 -1.68
CA PHE A 76 5.46 -17.27 -0.23
C PHE A 76 5.70 -18.59 0.54
N THR A 77 5.83 -19.72 -0.16
CA THR A 77 6.22 -21.00 0.47
C THR A 77 7.72 -21.11 0.63
N GLN A 78 8.49 -20.30 -0.11
CA GLN A 78 9.94 -20.22 -0.05
C GLN A 78 10.41 -19.12 0.91
N PRO A 79 11.64 -19.18 1.39
CA PRO A 79 12.25 -18.07 2.14
C PRO A 79 12.21 -16.77 1.32
N LEU A 80 11.66 -15.71 1.91
CA LEU A 80 11.48 -14.41 1.26
C LEU A 80 12.52 -13.42 1.77
N GLU A 81 13.46 -13.00 0.91
CA GLU A 81 14.38 -11.92 1.24
C GLU A 81 13.77 -10.57 0.88
N LEU A 82 13.64 -9.69 1.88
CA LEU A 82 13.22 -8.31 1.70
C LEU A 82 14.35 -7.35 2.07
N PHE A 83 14.34 -6.17 1.46
CA PHE A 83 15.29 -5.10 1.74
C PHE A 83 14.58 -3.76 1.86
N ASP A 84 15.20 -2.84 2.60
CA ASP A 84 14.75 -1.44 2.67
C ASP A 84 15.17 -0.70 1.40
N PRO A 85 14.26 -0.15 0.58
CA PRO A 85 14.60 0.56 -0.65
C PRO A 85 15.50 1.79 -0.41
N SER A 86 15.43 2.40 0.76
CA SER A 86 16.26 3.55 1.14
C SER A 86 17.63 3.15 1.71
N ALA A 87 17.81 1.86 2.05
CA ALA A 87 19.01 1.31 2.66
C ALA A 87 19.20 -0.15 2.22
N THR A 88 19.53 -0.37 0.96
CA THR A 88 19.53 -1.69 0.29
C THR A 88 20.44 -2.75 0.92
N TRP A 89 21.36 -2.34 1.79
CA TRP A 89 22.17 -3.24 2.63
C TRP A 89 21.40 -3.83 3.84
N LYS A 90 20.27 -3.20 4.23
CA LYS A 90 19.39 -3.74 5.28
C LYS A 90 18.48 -4.78 4.66
N ARG A 91 18.87 -6.04 4.80
CA ARG A 91 18.16 -7.20 4.27
C ARG A 91 17.74 -8.11 5.40
N LYS A 92 16.58 -8.74 5.25
CA LYS A 92 16.10 -9.78 6.17
C LYS A 92 15.41 -10.88 5.38
N VAL A 93 15.73 -12.12 5.72
CA VAL A 93 15.06 -13.31 5.19
C VAL A 93 13.93 -13.69 6.12
N TYR A 94 12.76 -13.86 5.58
CA TYR A 94 11.55 -14.27 6.29
C TYR A 94 11.20 -15.70 5.90
N THR A 95 10.96 -16.54 6.91
CA THR A 95 10.52 -17.92 6.77
C THR A 95 9.29 -18.15 7.63
N ASN A 96 8.52 -19.21 7.35
CA ASN A 96 7.28 -19.55 8.08
C ASN A 96 6.31 -18.36 8.15
N ILE A 97 6.02 -17.78 6.97
CA ILE A 97 5.24 -16.57 6.83
C ILE A 97 3.86 -16.83 6.24
N GLU A 98 2.97 -15.89 6.48
CA GLU A 98 1.69 -15.72 5.78
C GLU A 98 1.68 -14.34 5.14
N ALA A 99 1.31 -14.26 3.85
CA ALA A 99 1.20 -13.01 3.13
C ALA A 99 -0.27 -12.68 2.88
N LYS A 100 -0.66 -11.45 3.18
CA LYS A 100 -2.00 -10.92 2.91
C LYS A 100 -1.91 -9.75 1.96
N GLU A 101 -2.58 -9.85 0.80
CA GLU A 101 -2.72 -8.70 -0.10
C GLU A 101 -3.59 -7.63 0.56
N LEU A 102 -3.10 -6.38 0.52
CA LEU A 102 -3.77 -5.25 1.19
C LEU A 102 -4.70 -4.47 0.26
N LEU A 103 -4.51 -4.56 -1.05
CA LEU A 103 -5.36 -3.87 -2.01
C LEU A 103 -6.66 -4.63 -2.20
N VAL A 104 -7.78 -3.95 -1.98
CA VAL A 104 -9.12 -4.50 -2.20
C VAL A 104 -9.85 -3.67 -3.24
N PRO A 105 -10.60 -4.29 -4.16
CA PRO A 105 -11.38 -3.55 -5.15
C PRO A 105 -12.53 -2.81 -4.47
N ILE A 106 -12.63 -1.51 -4.71
CA ILE A 106 -13.74 -0.67 -4.24
C ILE A 106 -14.79 -0.52 -5.34
N PHE A 107 -14.34 -0.29 -6.57
CA PHE A 107 -15.19 -0.22 -7.76
C PHE A 107 -14.67 -1.16 -8.83
N LEU A 108 -15.58 -1.87 -9.50
CA LEU A 108 -15.32 -2.67 -10.70
C LEU A 108 -16.37 -2.30 -11.75
N ASN A 109 -15.91 -1.97 -12.96
CA ASN A 109 -16.78 -1.60 -14.08
C ASN A 109 -17.83 -0.53 -13.69
N GLY A 110 -17.42 0.52 -12.97
CA GLY A 110 -18.28 1.60 -12.52
C GLY A 110 -19.23 1.27 -11.37
N LYS A 111 -19.22 0.04 -10.86
CA LYS A 111 -20.06 -0.38 -9.74
C LYS A 111 -19.21 -0.52 -8.48
N ARG A 112 -19.74 -0.02 -7.35
CA ARG A 112 -19.14 -0.26 -6.04
C ARG A 112 -19.30 -1.74 -5.65
N VAL A 113 -18.19 -2.41 -5.38
CA VAL A 113 -18.13 -3.81 -4.96
C VAL A 113 -17.67 -3.98 -3.52
N TYR A 114 -17.18 -2.89 -2.90
CA TYR A 114 -16.75 -2.89 -1.51
C TYR A 114 -17.91 -2.53 -0.59
N GLU A 115 -18.14 -3.35 0.41
CA GLU A 115 -19.08 -3.04 1.49
C GLU A 115 -18.36 -2.19 2.54
N VAL A 116 -18.86 -0.96 2.73
CA VAL A 116 -18.25 -0.03 3.70
C VAL A 116 -18.56 -0.53 5.12
N PRO A 117 -17.54 -0.80 5.94
CA PRO A 117 -17.76 -1.25 7.30
C PRO A 117 -18.38 -0.12 8.15
N GLU A 118 -19.15 -0.50 9.15
CA GLU A 118 -19.66 0.45 10.14
C GLU A 118 -18.51 1.17 10.87
N LEU A 119 -18.81 2.40 11.33
CA LEU A 119 -17.82 3.26 12.00
C LEU A 119 -17.14 2.56 13.19
N GLN A 120 -17.90 1.83 14.00
CA GLN A 120 -17.35 1.14 15.17
C GLN A 120 -16.40 0.00 14.80
N VAL A 121 -16.66 -0.68 13.69
CA VAL A 121 -15.75 -1.72 13.13
C VAL A 121 -14.44 -1.10 12.67
N SER A 122 -14.52 0.03 11.94
CA SER A 122 -13.32 0.77 11.49
C SER A 122 -12.51 1.30 12.67
N ARG A 123 -13.17 1.83 13.69
CA ARG A 123 -12.52 2.31 14.92
C ARG A 123 -11.80 1.18 15.67
N ALA A 124 -12.46 0.04 15.86
CA ALA A 124 -11.85 -1.12 16.50
C ALA A 124 -10.65 -1.68 15.71
N TYR A 125 -10.70 -1.62 14.39
CA TYR A 125 -9.57 -2.01 13.53
C TYR A 125 -8.35 -1.11 13.75
N CYS A 126 -8.54 0.21 13.88
CA CYS A 126 -7.44 1.16 14.12
C CYS A 126 -6.80 1.01 15.51
N GLN A 127 -7.45 0.34 16.45
CA GLN A 127 -6.96 0.15 17.82
C GLN A 127 -6.18 -1.17 18.02
N ARG A 128 -6.07 -2.00 16.99
CA ARG A 128 -5.32 -3.27 16.99
C ARG A 128 -3.84 -3.03 16.70
#